data_837ad80fded285a56a0984dd28565e76
#
_entry.id   837ad80fded285a56a0984dd28565e76
#
_cell.length_a   1.000
_cell.length_b   1.000
_cell.length_c   1.000
_cell.angle_alpha   90.00
_cell.angle_beta   90.00
_cell.angle_gamma   90.00
#
_symmetry.space_group_name_H-M   'P 1'
#
loop_
_entity.id
_entity.type
_entity.pdbx_description
1 polymer ?
#
loop_
_entity_poly.entity_id
_entity_poly.type
_entity_poly.pdbx_seq_one_letter_code
_entity_poly.pdbx_strand_id
1 'polypeptide(L)'
;KVTDYNYSLSGNLKKSEFELAKSIENDFFTEKIKKIYLSNIKFQSIFTPNNTKLSGDGEYSFNNLEFLKINFENNLRNSEIDLKLNFDFKNNLKIDFFNYEKPNNSLGNFSINFNKQKDLIKINELNFNEKNNFIKLKNISFKNNKLLSFEELSVKTNNNNFLIKKGKKIVIKWSKFDATNLARYINRRSKENIFQ
;
A
#
# COMPACT_ATOMS: atom_id res chain seq x y z
N LYS A 1 -7.85 -35.76 -18.29
CA LYS A 1 -7.42 -34.62 -17.43
C LYS A 1 -6.66 -33.62 -18.30
N VAL A 2 -7.20 -32.45 -18.53
CA VAL A 2 -6.50 -31.40 -19.30
C VAL A 2 -5.36 -30.89 -18.42
N THR A 3 -4.15 -31.21 -18.80
CA THR A 3 -2.93 -30.88 -18.03
C THR A 3 -2.22 -29.64 -18.55
N ASP A 4 -2.58 -29.19 -19.74
CA ASP A 4 -2.02 -27.99 -20.37
C ASP A 4 -3.14 -27.15 -21.00
N TYR A 5 -3.26 -25.91 -20.58
CA TYR A 5 -4.20 -24.94 -21.12
C TYR A 5 -3.66 -23.52 -20.97
N ASN A 6 -4.08 -22.64 -21.86
CA ASN A 6 -3.85 -21.21 -21.79
C ASN A 6 -5.11 -20.49 -22.27
N TYR A 7 -5.81 -19.86 -21.35
CA TYR A 7 -7.00 -19.07 -21.64
C TYR A 7 -6.73 -17.60 -21.36
N SER A 8 -7.21 -16.76 -22.24
CA SER A 8 -7.22 -15.33 -21.99
C SER A 8 -8.68 -14.83 -21.96
N LEU A 9 -8.96 -13.98 -20.99
CA LEU A 9 -10.22 -13.30 -20.83
C LEU A 9 -9.94 -11.79 -20.74
N SER A 10 -10.64 -11.00 -21.55
CA SER A 10 -10.61 -9.55 -21.43
C SER A 10 -12.03 -8.99 -21.37
N GLY A 11 -12.18 -7.89 -20.66
CA GLY A 11 -13.51 -7.30 -20.51
C GLY A 11 -13.45 -5.87 -19.96
N ASN A 12 -14.64 -5.31 -19.87
CA ASN A 12 -14.86 -3.99 -19.30
C ASN A 12 -15.95 -4.09 -18.23
N LEU A 13 -15.60 -3.79 -16.99
CA LEU A 13 -16.52 -3.70 -15.87
C LEU A 13 -16.99 -2.25 -15.74
N LYS A 14 -18.23 -1.98 -16.12
CA LYS A 14 -18.78 -0.62 -16.10
C LYS A 14 -18.93 -0.08 -14.67
N LYS A 15 -19.49 -0.88 -13.76
CA LYS A 15 -19.65 -0.54 -12.35
C LYS A 15 -19.73 -1.81 -11.50
N SER A 16 -19.08 -1.80 -10.35
CA SER A 16 -19.16 -2.88 -9.36
C SER A 16 -18.92 -2.35 -7.96
N GLU A 17 -19.41 -3.07 -6.97
CA GLU A 17 -19.24 -2.81 -5.55
C GLU A 17 -18.66 -4.06 -4.88
N PHE A 18 -17.64 -3.87 -4.07
CA PHE A 18 -17.02 -4.92 -3.26
C PHE A 18 -17.11 -4.55 -1.78
N GLU A 19 -17.73 -5.40 -0.99
CA GLU A 19 -17.71 -5.29 0.46
C GLU A 19 -16.48 -6.03 0.99
N LEU A 20 -15.69 -5.33 1.83
CA LEU A 20 -14.51 -5.90 2.43
C LEU A 20 -14.89 -6.82 3.58
N ALA A 21 -14.39 -8.06 3.59
CA ALA A 21 -14.62 -9.02 4.68
C ALA A 21 -14.18 -8.47 6.05
N LYS A 22 -13.20 -7.59 6.07
CA LYS A 22 -12.79 -6.79 7.22
C LYS A 22 -12.58 -5.36 6.77
N SER A 23 -13.19 -4.41 7.46
CA SER A 23 -12.97 -2.98 7.17
C SER A 23 -11.51 -2.58 7.34
N ILE A 24 -11.04 -1.69 6.47
CA ILE A 24 -9.75 -1.03 6.67
C ILE A 24 -9.97 0.11 7.66
N GLU A 25 -9.32 -0.03 8.81
CA GLU A 25 -9.38 0.91 9.92
C GLU A 25 -7.99 0.99 10.53
N ASN A 26 -7.35 2.13 10.45
CA ASN A 26 -6.03 2.34 11.00
C ASN A 26 -5.79 3.83 11.29
N ASP A 27 -4.72 4.15 11.99
CA ASP A 27 -4.36 5.52 12.38
C ASP A 27 -3.95 6.42 11.20
N PHE A 28 -3.76 5.85 10.00
CA PHE A 28 -3.36 6.59 8.80
C PHE A 28 -4.56 7.18 8.06
N PHE A 29 -5.74 6.53 8.15
CA PHE A 29 -6.96 6.98 7.50
C PHE A 29 -7.97 7.43 8.56
N THR A 30 -8.55 8.60 8.34
CA THR A 30 -9.54 9.16 9.26
C THR A 30 -10.91 8.48 9.14
N GLU A 31 -11.14 7.76 8.05
CA GLU A 31 -12.41 7.11 7.76
C GLU A 31 -12.25 5.59 7.69
N LYS A 32 -13.25 4.89 8.17
CA LYS A 32 -13.37 3.43 8.08
C LYS A 32 -13.84 3.04 6.68
N ILE A 33 -12.99 2.32 5.94
CA ILE A 33 -13.33 1.84 4.60
C ILE A 33 -13.96 0.44 4.71
N LYS A 34 -15.23 0.33 4.35
CA LYS A 34 -15.98 -0.94 4.33
C LYS A 34 -16.22 -1.47 2.93
N LYS A 35 -16.30 -0.57 1.94
CA LYS A 35 -16.65 -0.88 0.56
C LYS A 35 -15.67 -0.21 -0.39
N ILE A 36 -15.47 -0.86 -1.53
CA ILE A 36 -14.73 -0.33 -2.66
C ILE A 36 -15.66 -0.39 -3.88
N TYR A 37 -15.85 0.75 -4.51
CA TYR A 37 -16.61 0.87 -5.76
C TYR A 37 -15.62 0.95 -6.91
N LEU A 38 -15.84 0.16 -7.94
CA LEU A 38 -15.05 0.18 -9.17
C LEU A 38 -15.90 0.69 -10.33
N SER A 39 -15.29 1.47 -11.21
CA SER A 39 -15.92 2.03 -12.41
C SER A 39 -14.98 1.95 -13.59
N ASN A 40 -15.53 1.65 -14.78
CA ASN A 40 -14.80 1.67 -16.04
C ASN A 40 -13.51 0.83 -16.03
N ILE A 41 -13.49 -0.28 -15.31
CA ILE A 41 -12.32 -1.15 -15.24
C ILE A 41 -12.19 -1.95 -16.52
N LYS A 42 -11.14 -1.69 -17.28
CA LYS A 42 -10.68 -2.55 -18.38
C LYS A 42 -9.73 -3.57 -17.78
N PHE A 43 -9.98 -4.85 -18.03
CA PHE A 43 -9.13 -5.90 -17.49
C PHE A 43 -8.77 -6.95 -18.51
N GLN A 44 -7.64 -7.60 -18.28
CA GLN A 44 -7.18 -8.79 -18.97
C GLN A 44 -6.77 -9.83 -17.94
N SER A 45 -7.20 -11.07 -18.14
CA SER A 45 -6.78 -12.20 -17.33
C SER A 45 -6.23 -13.32 -18.21
N ILE A 46 -5.15 -13.96 -17.76
CA ILE A 46 -4.51 -15.10 -18.41
C ILE A 46 -4.46 -16.23 -17.40
N PHE A 47 -5.05 -17.36 -17.76
CA PHE A 47 -5.13 -18.56 -16.92
C PHE A 47 -4.27 -19.66 -17.51
N THR A 48 -3.37 -20.21 -16.73
CA THR A 48 -2.60 -21.41 -17.03
C THR A 48 -2.71 -22.40 -15.85
N PRO A 49 -2.31 -23.66 -15.96
CA PRO A 49 -2.46 -24.66 -14.87
C PRO A 49 -1.90 -24.23 -13.53
N ASN A 50 -0.82 -23.45 -13.52
CA ASN A 50 -0.10 -23.08 -12.29
C ASN A 50 -0.06 -21.57 -12.04
N ASN A 51 -0.70 -20.77 -12.89
CA ASN A 51 -0.60 -19.33 -12.79
C ASN A 51 -1.84 -18.62 -13.34
N THR A 52 -2.33 -17.63 -12.62
CA THR A 52 -3.33 -16.69 -13.09
C THR A 52 -2.75 -15.29 -13.04
N LYS A 53 -2.68 -14.64 -14.19
CA LYS A 53 -2.33 -13.22 -14.28
C LYS A 53 -3.60 -12.41 -14.49
N LEU A 54 -3.75 -11.33 -13.74
CA LEU A 54 -4.83 -10.37 -13.88
C LEU A 54 -4.24 -8.97 -13.90
N SER A 55 -4.52 -8.20 -14.92
CA SER A 55 -4.15 -6.80 -15.01
C SER A 55 -5.34 -5.95 -15.41
N GLY A 56 -5.32 -4.69 -15.04
CA GLY A 56 -6.38 -3.76 -15.42
C GLY A 56 -6.10 -2.35 -14.98
N ASP A 57 -6.89 -1.45 -15.56
CA ASP A 57 -6.93 -0.04 -15.24
C ASP A 57 -8.36 0.48 -15.24
N GLY A 58 -8.60 1.56 -14.54
CA GLY A 58 -9.91 2.20 -14.47
C GLY A 58 -10.00 3.14 -13.28
N GLU A 59 -11.13 3.11 -12.60
CA GLU A 59 -11.41 4.03 -11.50
C GLU A 59 -11.94 3.28 -10.27
N TYR A 60 -11.66 3.82 -9.09
CA TYR A 60 -12.17 3.33 -7.82
C TYR A 60 -12.67 4.47 -6.93
N SER A 61 -13.55 4.14 -5.99
CA SER A 61 -14.05 5.07 -4.97
C SER A 61 -14.30 4.35 -3.65
N PHE A 62 -14.13 5.05 -2.53
CA PHE A 62 -14.51 4.55 -1.20
C PHE A 62 -15.91 5.02 -0.77
N ASN A 63 -16.45 6.06 -1.42
CA ASN A 63 -17.73 6.69 -1.06
C ASN A 63 -18.77 6.65 -2.18
N ASN A 64 -18.45 6.07 -3.34
CA ASN A 64 -19.29 6.03 -4.56
C ASN A 64 -19.64 7.40 -5.16
N LEU A 65 -18.95 8.46 -4.75
CA LEU A 65 -19.16 9.82 -5.24
C LEU A 65 -17.98 10.32 -6.04
N GLU A 66 -16.79 10.17 -5.51
CA GLU A 66 -15.54 10.58 -6.16
C GLU A 66 -14.75 9.37 -6.61
N PHE A 67 -14.51 9.28 -7.91
CA PHE A 67 -13.78 8.20 -8.54
C PHE A 67 -12.37 8.66 -8.91
N LEU A 68 -11.37 7.87 -8.54
CA LEU A 68 -9.95 8.11 -8.73
C LEU A 68 -9.33 7.00 -9.55
N LYS A 69 -8.22 7.28 -10.22
CA LYS A 69 -7.54 6.32 -11.09
C LYS A 69 -6.92 5.18 -10.30
N ILE A 70 -7.01 3.99 -10.86
CA ILE A 70 -6.35 2.78 -10.37
C ILE A 70 -5.80 1.97 -11.54
N ASN A 71 -4.62 1.40 -11.34
CA ASN A 71 -3.99 0.43 -12.22
C ASN A 71 -3.45 -0.72 -11.37
N PHE A 72 -3.61 -1.95 -11.82
CA PHE A 72 -3.17 -3.12 -11.07
C PHE A 72 -2.66 -4.24 -11.98
N GLU A 73 -1.66 -4.96 -11.48
CA GLU A 73 -1.18 -6.23 -12.03
C GLU A 73 -1.09 -7.23 -10.87
N ASN A 74 -1.76 -8.34 -10.99
CA ASN A 74 -1.70 -9.43 -10.02
C ASN A 74 -1.25 -10.71 -10.71
N ASN A 75 -0.32 -11.42 -10.09
CA ASN A 75 0.14 -12.71 -10.53
C ASN A 75 -0.04 -13.71 -9.38
N LEU A 76 -0.97 -14.64 -9.54
CA LEU A 76 -1.29 -15.67 -8.57
C LEU A 76 -0.66 -16.99 -9.01
N ARG A 77 0.34 -17.49 -8.29
CA ARG A 77 1.04 -18.75 -8.55
C ARG A 77 1.10 -19.57 -7.28
N ASN A 78 0.56 -20.81 -7.31
CA ASN A 78 0.64 -21.77 -6.18
C ASN A 78 0.29 -21.12 -4.82
N SER A 79 -0.78 -20.33 -4.76
CA SER A 79 -1.19 -19.57 -3.58
C SER A 79 -0.24 -18.44 -3.16
N GLU A 80 0.72 -18.09 -3.99
CA GLU A 80 1.54 -16.89 -3.87
C GLU A 80 0.89 -15.76 -4.67
N ILE A 81 0.74 -14.59 -4.04
CA ILE A 81 0.19 -13.37 -4.65
C ILE A 81 1.35 -12.42 -4.88
N ASP A 82 1.53 -11.97 -6.13
CA ASP A 82 2.44 -10.89 -6.49
C ASP A 82 1.61 -9.75 -7.10
N LEU A 83 1.45 -8.67 -6.35
CA LEU A 83 0.57 -7.55 -6.71
C LEU A 83 1.37 -6.27 -6.87
N LYS A 84 1.19 -5.64 -8.04
CA LYS A 84 1.55 -4.24 -8.28
C LYS A 84 0.28 -3.42 -8.34
N LEU A 85 0.27 -2.33 -7.61
CA LEU A 85 -0.87 -1.43 -7.52
C LEU A 85 -0.40 0.00 -7.64
N ASN A 86 -1.03 0.77 -8.53
CA ASN A 86 -0.83 2.20 -8.64
C ASN A 86 -2.19 2.89 -8.60
N PHE A 87 -2.36 3.84 -7.69
CA PHE A 87 -3.64 4.52 -7.53
C PHE A 87 -3.49 5.94 -7.00
N ASP A 88 -4.38 6.79 -7.46
CA ASP A 88 -4.52 8.14 -6.93
C ASP A 88 -5.24 8.11 -5.58
N PHE A 89 -4.92 9.01 -4.68
CA PHE A 89 -5.48 9.07 -3.32
C PHE A 89 -5.76 10.50 -2.90
N LYS A 90 -6.98 10.78 -2.46
CA LYS A 90 -7.41 12.15 -2.16
C LYS A 90 -7.80 12.37 -0.70
N ASN A 91 -8.15 11.31 0.03
CA ASN A 91 -8.49 11.41 1.45
C ASN A 91 -7.30 11.87 2.31
N ASN A 92 -7.58 12.27 3.53
CA ASN A 92 -6.55 12.59 4.51
C ASN A 92 -5.63 11.38 4.75
N LEU A 93 -4.33 11.65 4.88
CA LEU A 93 -3.32 10.68 5.27
C LEU A 93 -2.44 11.30 6.34
N LYS A 94 -2.40 10.68 7.52
CA LYS A 94 -1.61 11.16 8.65
C LYS A 94 -0.55 10.16 9.04
N ILE A 95 0.71 10.61 9.18
CA ILE A 95 1.83 9.79 9.61
C ILE A 95 2.51 10.49 10.80
N ASP A 96 2.13 10.05 11.99
CA ASP A 96 2.56 10.69 13.25
C ASP A 96 4.06 10.61 13.49
N PHE A 97 4.73 9.54 13.03
CA PHE A 97 6.15 9.30 13.28
C PHE A 97 7.05 10.48 12.90
N PHE A 98 6.75 11.17 11.82
CA PHE A 98 7.48 12.35 11.33
C PHE A 98 6.56 13.53 11.06
N ASN A 99 5.42 13.59 11.76
CA ASN A 99 4.47 14.71 11.75
C ASN A 99 4.09 15.15 10.32
N TYR A 100 3.73 14.19 9.47
CA TYR A 100 3.25 14.48 8.13
C TYR A 100 1.74 14.30 8.05
N GLU A 101 1.08 15.28 7.48
CA GLU A 101 -0.34 15.21 7.17
C GLU A 101 -0.59 15.70 5.74
N LYS A 102 -1.16 14.78 4.91
CA LYS A 102 -1.69 15.12 3.62
C LYS A 102 -3.13 15.63 3.82
N PRO A 103 -3.46 16.87 3.44
CA PRO A 103 -4.80 17.38 3.60
C PRO A 103 -5.79 16.68 2.68
N ASN A 104 -7.07 16.69 3.07
CA ASN A 104 -8.16 16.35 2.17
C ASN A 104 -8.08 17.19 0.89
N ASN A 105 -8.54 16.62 -0.23
CA ASN A 105 -8.55 17.26 -1.55
C ASN A 105 -7.18 17.50 -2.20
N SER A 106 -6.06 17.28 -1.54
CA SER A 106 -4.78 17.20 -2.20
C SER A 106 -4.64 15.83 -2.86
N LEU A 107 -4.31 15.80 -4.14
CA LEU A 107 -4.11 14.56 -4.87
C LEU A 107 -2.73 14.01 -4.55
N GLY A 108 -2.70 12.80 -4.00
CA GLY A 108 -1.51 11.98 -3.86
C GLY A 108 -1.59 10.76 -4.78
N ASN A 109 -0.48 10.08 -4.96
CA ASN A 109 -0.40 8.83 -5.70
C ASN A 109 0.37 7.80 -4.89
N PHE A 110 -0.19 6.59 -4.81
CA PHE A 110 0.47 5.42 -4.25
C PHE A 110 0.91 4.46 -5.36
N SER A 111 2.14 3.99 -5.25
CA SER A 111 2.64 2.85 -6.02
C SER A 111 3.13 1.79 -5.05
N ILE A 112 2.57 0.60 -5.13
CA ILE A 112 2.85 -0.51 -4.22
C ILE A 112 3.20 -1.74 -5.03
N ASN A 113 4.30 -2.39 -4.66
CA ASN A 113 4.67 -3.71 -5.17
C ASN A 113 4.88 -4.63 -3.97
N PHE A 114 3.99 -5.62 -3.81
CA PHE A 114 4.11 -6.57 -2.72
C PHE A 114 3.90 -8.01 -3.16
N ASN A 115 4.49 -8.92 -2.40
CA ASN A 115 4.33 -10.35 -2.51
C ASN A 115 3.77 -10.90 -1.19
N LYS A 116 2.83 -11.83 -1.29
CA LYS A 116 2.28 -12.56 -0.14
C LYS A 116 2.35 -14.04 -0.37
N GLN A 117 2.99 -14.74 0.55
CA GLN A 117 3.05 -16.20 0.58
C GLN A 117 2.68 -16.68 1.99
N LYS A 118 1.52 -17.33 2.13
CA LYS A 118 0.95 -17.72 3.44
C LYS A 118 0.85 -16.51 4.38
N ASP A 119 1.55 -16.57 5.52
CA ASP A 119 1.62 -15.54 6.57
C ASP A 119 2.75 -14.51 6.37
N LEU A 120 3.59 -14.72 5.35
CA LEU A 120 4.66 -13.79 4.99
C LEU A 120 4.17 -12.77 3.95
N ILE A 121 4.31 -11.50 4.28
CA ILE A 121 4.07 -10.37 3.37
C ILE A 121 5.38 -9.65 3.15
N LYS A 122 5.78 -9.46 1.90
CA LYS A 122 6.93 -8.66 1.50
C LYS A 122 6.45 -7.47 0.67
N ILE A 123 6.73 -6.27 1.11
CA ILE A 123 6.56 -5.05 0.34
C ILE A 123 7.91 -4.74 -0.28
N ASN A 124 8.07 -5.04 -1.57
CA ASN A 124 9.30 -4.76 -2.30
C ASN A 124 9.52 -3.26 -2.42
N GLU A 125 8.45 -2.53 -2.74
CA GLU A 125 8.46 -1.09 -2.83
C GLU A 125 7.08 -0.51 -2.50
N LEU A 126 7.05 0.56 -1.71
CA LEU A 126 5.90 1.43 -1.53
C LEU A 126 6.38 2.86 -1.72
N ASN A 127 5.79 3.56 -2.68
CA ASN A 127 6.00 4.97 -2.91
C ASN A 127 4.69 5.72 -2.69
N PHE A 128 4.78 6.84 -2.01
CA PHE A 128 3.72 7.81 -1.92
C PHE A 128 4.26 9.17 -2.37
N ASN A 129 3.57 9.82 -3.29
CA ASN A 129 3.91 11.12 -3.81
C ASN A 129 2.70 12.06 -3.68
N GLU A 130 2.93 13.27 -3.18
CA GLU A 130 1.95 14.34 -3.09
C GLU A 130 2.67 15.68 -3.31
N LYS A 131 2.43 16.36 -4.43
CA LYS A 131 3.16 17.58 -4.83
C LYS A 131 4.68 17.37 -4.76
N ASN A 132 5.36 18.09 -3.85
CA ASN A 132 6.80 17.99 -3.62
C ASN A 132 7.17 17.03 -2.46
N ASN A 133 6.17 16.39 -1.87
CA ASN A 133 6.36 15.42 -0.79
C ASN A 133 6.47 14.01 -1.37
N PHE A 134 7.42 13.23 -0.86
CA PHE A 134 7.47 11.80 -1.14
C PHE A 134 7.85 10.99 0.10
N ILE A 135 7.32 9.77 0.15
CA ILE A 135 7.65 8.76 1.15
C ILE A 135 7.92 7.47 0.39
N LYS A 136 9.09 6.89 0.60
CA LYS A 136 9.49 5.66 -0.06
C LYS A 136 9.94 4.63 0.96
N LEU A 137 9.38 3.43 0.86
CA LEU A 137 9.75 2.28 1.65
C LEU A 137 10.22 1.16 0.72
N LYS A 138 11.33 0.47 1.07
CA LYS A 138 11.85 -0.66 0.31
C LYS A 138 12.07 -1.88 1.18
N ASN A 139 11.76 -3.03 0.60
CA ASN A 139 12.04 -4.36 1.13
C ASN A 139 11.62 -4.52 2.60
N ILE A 140 10.34 -4.21 2.87
CA ILE A 140 9.73 -4.46 4.18
C ILE A 140 9.12 -5.85 4.18
N SER A 141 9.35 -6.60 5.25
CA SER A 141 8.69 -7.90 5.43
C SER A 141 8.00 -8.00 6.77
N PHE A 142 6.84 -8.64 6.75
CA PHE A 142 6.02 -8.95 7.91
C PHE A 142 5.73 -10.44 7.95
N LYS A 143 5.71 -11.02 9.14
CA LYS A 143 5.22 -12.38 9.38
C LYS A 143 4.31 -12.35 10.59
N ASN A 144 3.11 -12.94 10.47
CA ASN A 144 2.09 -12.91 11.52
C ASN A 144 1.84 -11.49 12.05
N ASN A 145 1.74 -10.50 11.15
CA ASN A 145 1.57 -9.06 11.45
C ASN A 145 2.72 -8.41 12.24
N LYS A 146 3.85 -9.11 12.44
CA LYS A 146 5.04 -8.54 13.07
C LYS A 146 6.07 -8.14 12.03
N LEU A 147 6.65 -6.95 12.17
CA LEU A 147 7.73 -6.46 11.30
C LEU A 147 8.98 -7.34 11.51
N LEU A 148 9.42 -8.01 10.44
CA LEU A 148 10.65 -8.81 10.44
C LEU A 148 11.87 -7.98 10.02
N SER A 149 11.72 -7.26 8.92
CA SER A 149 12.83 -6.51 8.33
C SER A 149 12.34 -5.33 7.52
N PHE A 150 13.20 -4.35 7.34
CA PHE A 150 13.11 -3.32 6.31
C PHE A 150 14.51 -2.98 5.83
N GLU A 151 14.63 -2.45 4.62
CA GLU A 151 15.91 -2.02 4.05
C GLU A 151 16.04 -0.50 4.04
N GLU A 152 15.02 0.20 3.52
CA GLU A 152 15.10 1.65 3.34
C GLU A 152 13.76 2.33 3.65
N LEU A 153 13.84 3.45 4.37
CA LEU A 153 12.81 4.46 4.48
C LEU A 153 13.40 5.80 4.07
N SER A 154 12.88 6.40 3.00
CA SER A 154 13.25 7.72 2.52
C SER A 154 12.03 8.65 2.58
N VAL A 155 12.19 9.80 3.21
CA VAL A 155 11.13 10.80 3.40
C VAL A 155 11.63 12.17 2.99
N LYS A 156 10.86 12.83 2.15
CA LYS A 156 11.02 14.25 1.83
C LYS A 156 9.66 14.91 1.89
N THR A 157 9.48 15.81 2.83
CA THR A 157 8.28 16.65 3.01
C THR A 157 8.71 18.08 3.33
N ASN A 158 7.76 18.97 3.49
CA ASN A 158 8.08 20.34 3.89
C ASN A 158 8.91 20.43 5.17
N ASN A 159 8.67 19.50 6.11
CA ASN A 159 9.29 19.50 7.44
C ASN A 159 10.32 18.37 7.64
N ASN A 160 10.49 17.51 6.65
CA ASN A 160 11.36 16.34 6.77
C ASN A 160 12.18 16.11 5.50
N ASN A 161 13.44 15.75 5.68
CA ASN A 161 14.29 15.26 4.63
C ASN A 161 15.29 14.29 5.25
N PHE A 162 14.95 13.00 5.27
CA PHE A 162 15.78 11.99 5.90
C PHE A 162 15.74 10.65 5.14
N LEU A 163 16.76 9.86 5.38
CA LEU A 163 16.94 8.52 4.84
C LEU A 163 17.40 7.60 5.99
N ILE A 164 16.68 6.50 6.19
CA ILE A 164 17.07 5.41 7.07
C ILE A 164 17.37 4.18 6.21
N LYS A 165 18.59 3.64 6.31
CA LYS A 165 18.97 2.38 5.66
C LYS A 165 19.38 1.37 6.69
N LYS A 166 18.87 0.14 6.56
CA LYS A 166 19.26 -1.00 7.38
C LYS A 166 20.07 -1.98 6.54
N GLY A 167 21.39 -1.99 6.78
CA GLY A 167 22.31 -3.02 6.31
C GLY A 167 22.86 -3.80 7.50
N LYS A 168 24.16 -4.06 7.56
CA LYS A 168 24.84 -4.58 8.77
C LYS A 168 24.68 -3.63 9.97
N LYS A 169 24.57 -2.34 9.70
CA LYS A 169 24.26 -1.29 10.69
C LYS A 169 23.09 -0.44 10.16
N ILE A 170 22.38 0.20 11.09
CA ILE A 170 21.38 1.21 10.72
C ILE A 170 22.13 2.51 10.47
N VAL A 171 21.93 3.08 9.29
CA VAL A 171 22.47 4.38 8.88
C VAL A 171 21.31 5.35 8.73
N ILE A 172 21.39 6.46 9.45
CA ILE A 172 20.41 7.53 9.38
C ILE A 172 21.11 8.77 8.84
N LYS A 173 20.59 9.33 7.73
CA LYS A 173 21.03 10.60 7.16
C LYS A 173 19.86 11.54 7.16
N TRP A 174 20.04 12.76 7.64
CA TRP A 174 18.99 13.78 7.63
C TRP A 174 19.58 15.17 7.42
N SER A 175 18.81 16.03 6.81
CA SER A 175 19.03 17.48 6.80
C SER A 175 17.92 18.21 7.55
N LYS A 176 16.74 17.58 7.69
CA LYS A 176 15.59 18.09 8.39
C LYS A 176 14.75 16.94 8.95
N PHE A 177 14.36 17.02 10.21
CA PHE A 177 13.50 16.02 10.85
C PHE A 177 12.59 16.69 11.88
N ASP A 178 11.28 16.59 11.67
CA ASP A 178 10.28 17.06 12.61
C ASP A 178 9.99 15.97 13.65
N ALA A 179 10.55 16.16 14.83
CA ALA A 179 10.43 15.24 15.96
C ALA A 179 9.24 15.55 16.90
N THR A 180 8.36 16.48 16.54
CA THR A 180 7.27 16.99 17.41
C THR A 180 6.43 15.85 18.00
N ASN A 181 6.11 14.85 17.21
CA ASN A 181 5.29 13.70 17.64
C ASN A 181 6.10 12.46 18.06
N LEU A 182 7.42 12.48 17.95
CA LEU A 182 8.26 11.31 18.18
C LEU A 182 8.13 10.78 19.62
N ALA A 183 8.15 11.67 20.62
CA ALA A 183 8.03 11.28 22.03
C ALA A 183 6.67 10.61 22.32
N ARG A 184 5.57 11.14 21.73
CA ARG A 184 4.23 10.54 21.84
C ARG A 184 4.21 9.15 21.23
N TYR A 185 4.86 8.96 20.07
CA TYR A 185 4.90 7.69 19.36
C TYR A 185 5.68 6.63 20.12
N ILE A 186 6.83 6.99 20.69
CA ILE A 186 7.65 6.09 21.54
C ILE A 186 6.89 5.69 22.81
N ASN A 187 6.25 6.64 23.49
CA ASN A 187 5.49 6.39 24.72
C ASN A 187 4.24 5.53 24.50
N ARG A 188 3.60 5.61 23.32
CA ARG A 188 2.46 4.76 22.97
C ARG A 188 2.88 3.30 22.81
N ARG A 189 4.01 3.04 22.13
CA ARG A 189 4.56 1.68 21.97
C ARG A 189 5.05 1.06 23.28
N SER A 190 5.61 1.84 24.20
CA SER A 190 6.05 1.32 25.49
C SER A 190 4.88 0.83 26.36
N LYS A 191 3.70 1.44 26.26
CA LYS A 191 2.48 0.99 26.95
C LYS A 191 1.89 -0.30 26.37
N GLU A 192 1.95 -0.49 25.06
CA GLU A 192 1.46 -1.72 24.40
C GLU A 192 2.35 -2.95 24.69
N ASN A 193 3.64 -2.74 24.95
CA ASN A 193 4.59 -3.83 25.29
C ASN A 193 4.60 -4.21 26.77
N ILE A 194 3.90 -3.49 27.66
CA ILE A 194 3.82 -3.80 29.10
C ILE A 194 2.67 -4.78 29.41
N PHE A 195 1.78 -5.04 28.45
CA PHE A 195 0.62 -5.93 28.59
C PHE A 195 0.71 -7.21 27.74
N GLN A 196 1.91 -7.64 27.32
CA GLN A 196 2.14 -8.95 26.68
C GLN A 196 2.97 -9.88 27.54
#